data_e652572689f71153492e255652d4fef7
#
_entry.id   e652572689f71153492e255652d4fef7
#
_cell.length_a   1.000
_cell.length_b   1.000
_cell.length_c   1.000
_cell.angle_alpha   90.00
_cell.angle_beta   90.00
_cell.angle_gamma   90.00
#
_symmetry.space_group_name_H-M   'P 1'
#
loop_
_entity.id
_entity.type
_entity.pdbx_description
1 polymer ?
#
loop_
_entity_poly.entity_id
_entity_poly.type
_entity_poly.pdbx_seq_one_letter_code
_entity_poly.pdbx_strand_id
1 'polypeptide(L)'
;MKLKQVAVPLLVLAAATSAMAADSKKPVAKWTCADFVAVDDQFKPQVVYAATAYAKGGKPEASMIDIEGTEQVIPIVGEECAKEPQASFWQKLKGAMAKVKTEAKSEMHKIEKKM
;
A
#
# COMPACT_ATOMS: atom_id res chain seq x y z
N MET A 1 -37.48 30.23 22.61
CA MET A 1 -37.63 28.93 22.50
C MET A 1 -37.11 28.33 21.32
N LYS A 2 -36.81 28.87 20.42
CA LYS A 2 -36.36 28.30 19.29
C LYS A 2 -34.95 28.18 19.17
N LEU A 3 -34.22 28.43 20.08
CA LEU A 3 -32.85 28.40 19.89
C LEU A 3 -32.21 27.17 20.17
N LYS A 4 -32.81 26.18 20.55
CA LYS A 4 -32.14 25.05 20.95
C LYS A 4 -31.53 24.23 19.92
N GLN A 5 -31.82 24.37 18.74
CA GLN A 5 -31.30 23.44 17.82
C GLN A 5 -29.96 23.71 17.27
N VAL A 6 -29.24 24.53 17.76
CA VAL A 6 -28.03 24.91 17.12
C VAL A 6 -26.83 24.05 17.35
N ALA A 7 -26.71 23.39 18.42
CA ALA A 7 -25.49 22.73 18.79
C ALA A 7 -25.21 21.40 18.12
N VAL A 8 -26.14 20.83 17.48
CA VAL A 8 -25.98 19.51 16.96
C VAL A 8 -24.91 19.26 15.92
N PRO A 9 -24.76 20.08 14.93
CA PRO A 9 -23.85 19.77 13.83
C PRO A 9 -22.38 19.71 14.18
N LEU A 10 -21.99 20.31 15.26
CA LEU A 10 -20.60 20.36 15.61
C LEU A 10 -19.99 19.05 16.05
N LEU A 11 -20.77 18.19 16.62
CA LEU A 11 -20.25 16.94 17.12
C LEU A 11 -19.79 15.97 16.06
N VAL A 12 -20.34 16.06 14.90
CA VAL A 12 -20.03 15.10 13.85
C VAL A 12 -18.63 15.27 13.31
N LEU A 13 -18.15 16.48 13.26
CA LEU A 13 -16.82 16.74 12.73
C LEU A 13 -15.69 16.19 13.59
N ALA A 14 -15.87 16.18 14.87
CA ALA A 14 -14.82 15.70 15.76
C ALA A 14 -14.62 14.18 15.64
N ALA A 15 -15.67 13.45 15.39
CA ALA A 15 -15.59 12.01 15.29
C ALA A 15 -14.82 11.55 14.07
N ALA A 16 -14.95 12.26 12.96
CA ALA A 16 -14.29 11.88 11.73
C ALA A 16 -12.78 12.02 11.82
N THR A 17 -12.30 13.00 12.54
CA THR A 17 -10.88 13.23 12.66
C THR A 17 -10.18 12.16 13.49
N SER A 18 -10.83 11.70 14.53
CA SER A 18 -10.23 10.71 15.41
C SER A 18 -10.03 9.37 14.73
N ALA A 19 -10.94 8.99 13.84
CA ALA A 19 -10.89 7.70 13.20
C ALA A 19 -9.66 7.51 12.32
N MET A 20 -9.17 8.57 11.69
CA MET A 20 -8.04 8.46 10.80
C MET A 20 -6.72 8.22 11.54
N ALA A 21 -6.57 8.77 12.70
CA ALA A 21 -5.34 8.63 13.46
C ALA A 21 -5.15 7.22 14.02
N ALA A 22 -6.24 6.50 14.26
CA ALA A 22 -6.17 5.19 14.87
C ALA A 22 -5.66 4.11 13.90
N ASP A 23 -5.78 4.35 12.60
CA ASP A 23 -5.48 3.32 11.61
C ASP A 23 -4.01 3.18 11.27
N SER A 24 -3.16 4.08 11.72
CA SER A 24 -1.75 4.08 11.33
C SER A 24 -0.92 2.98 11.99
N LYS A 25 -1.44 2.28 12.97
CA LYS A 25 -0.70 1.24 13.70
C LYS A 25 -1.30 -0.15 13.56
N LYS A 26 -1.75 -0.49 12.40
CA LYS A 26 -2.30 -1.81 12.13
C LYS A 26 -1.25 -2.75 11.58
N PRO A 27 -1.36 -4.05 11.84
CA PRO A 27 -0.49 -5.02 11.15
C PRO A 27 -0.67 -4.91 9.65
N VAL A 28 0.41 -5.05 8.90
CA VAL A 28 0.38 -4.87 7.45
C VAL A 28 -0.61 -5.82 6.77
N ALA A 29 -0.79 -7.01 7.32
CA ALA A 29 -1.74 -7.98 6.75
C ALA A 29 -3.20 -7.52 6.85
N LYS A 30 -3.48 -6.57 7.74
CA LYS A 30 -4.82 -6.03 7.91
C LYS A 30 -5.05 -4.68 7.26
N TRP A 31 -4.06 -4.15 6.59
CA TRP A 31 -4.21 -2.88 5.89
C TRP A 31 -5.12 -3.06 4.68
N THR A 32 -6.01 -2.09 4.48
CA THR A 32 -6.78 -2.01 3.25
C THR A 32 -6.07 -1.06 2.29
N CYS A 33 -6.49 -1.09 1.04
CA CYS A 33 -5.99 -0.13 0.07
C CYS A 33 -6.30 1.30 0.49
N ALA A 34 -7.46 1.54 1.13
CA ALA A 34 -7.78 2.87 1.65
C ALA A 34 -6.76 3.33 2.68
N ASP A 35 -6.28 2.43 3.54
CA ASP A 35 -5.25 2.77 4.51
C ASP A 35 -3.97 3.22 3.81
N PHE A 36 -3.58 2.52 2.76
CA PHE A 36 -2.38 2.86 2.01
C PHE A 36 -2.53 4.20 1.27
N VAL A 37 -3.66 4.40 0.62
CA VAL A 37 -3.92 5.64 -0.12
C VAL A 37 -3.90 6.86 0.81
N ALA A 38 -4.31 6.67 2.06
CA ALA A 38 -4.32 7.73 3.05
C ALA A 38 -2.93 8.12 3.57
N VAL A 39 -1.91 7.32 3.30
CA VAL A 39 -0.55 7.64 3.70
C VAL A 39 -0.05 8.81 2.88
N ASP A 40 0.73 9.71 3.50
CA ASP A 40 1.36 10.81 2.80
C ASP A 40 2.19 10.27 1.63
N ASP A 41 2.13 10.95 0.50
CA ASP A 41 2.85 10.49 -0.70
C ASP A 41 4.33 10.29 -0.48
N GLN A 42 4.94 11.11 0.37
CA GLN A 42 6.36 10.99 0.63
C GLN A 42 6.71 9.73 1.42
N PHE A 43 5.73 9.15 2.14
CA PHE A 43 5.96 7.93 2.92
C PHE A 43 5.49 6.66 2.22
N LYS A 44 4.72 6.79 1.15
CA LYS A 44 4.22 5.61 0.44
C LYS A 44 5.34 4.68 -0.05
N PRO A 45 6.42 5.18 -0.64
CA PRO A 45 7.52 4.29 -1.03
C PRO A 45 8.10 3.52 0.15
N GLN A 46 8.24 4.19 1.30
CA GLN A 46 8.78 3.53 2.49
C GLN A 46 7.88 2.39 2.97
N VAL A 47 6.57 2.60 2.91
CA VAL A 47 5.61 1.57 3.28
C VAL A 47 5.75 0.36 2.35
N VAL A 48 5.89 0.60 1.06
CA VAL A 48 6.04 -0.49 0.10
C VAL A 48 7.33 -1.25 0.32
N TYR A 49 8.45 -0.55 0.56
CA TYR A 49 9.72 -1.22 0.84
C TYR A 49 9.64 -2.10 2.08
N ALA A 50 9.06 -1.58 3.15
CA ALA A 50 8.91 -2.35 4.38
C ALA A 50 8.02 -3.57 4.17
N ALA A 51 6.90 -3.38 3.48
CA ALA A 51 5.95 -4.46 3.24
C ALA A 51 6.53 -5.55 2.33
N THR A 52 7.30 -5.17 1.31
CA THR A 52 7.94 -6.17 0.44
C THR A 52 8.97 -7.01 1.20
N ALA A 53 9.68 -6.40 2.15
CA ALA A 53 10.61 -7.14 2.99
C ALA A 53 9.89 -8.22 3.79
N TYR A 54 8.73 -7.89 4.35
CA TYR A 54 7.93 -8.87 5.07
C TYR A 54 7.41 -9.96 4.14
N ALA A 55 7.01 -9.59 2.93
CA ALA A 55 6.50 -10.57 1.96
C ALA A 55 7.56 -11.58 1.56
N LYS A 56 8.83 -11.20 1.64
CA LYS A 56 9.94 -12.08 1.30
C LYS A 56 10.49 -12.85 2.49
N GLY A 57 9.80 -12.81 3.61
CA GLY A 57 10.18 -13.58 4.80
C GLY A 57 10.78 -12.79 5.94
N GLY A 58 11.23 -11.58 5.70
CA GLY A 58 11.70 -10.68 6.74
C GLY A 58 13.01 -11.04 7.43
N LYS A 59 13.75 -12.02 6.93
CA LYS A 59 15.01 -12.43 7.55
C LYS A 59 16.17 -11.78 6.80
N PRO A 60 17.02 -11.03 7.50
CA PRO A 60 18.11 -10.32 6.82
C PRO A 60 19.09 -11.24 6.10
N GLU A 61 19.30 -12.46 6.61
CA GLU A 61 20.22 -13.39 5.99
C GLU A 61 19.75 -13.89 4.62
N ALA A 62 18.45 -13.92 4.42
CA ALA A 62 17.86 -14.46 3.20
C ALA A 62 17.20 -13.40 2.33
N SER A 63 17.05 -12.20 2.84
CA SER A 63 16.34 -11.14 2.10
C SER A 63 17.29 -10.34 1.25
N MET A 64 16.90 -10.12 0.02
CA MET A 64 17.66 -9.28 -0.90
C MET A 64 16.90 -7.97 -1.10
N ILE A 65 17.62 -6.88 -1.07
CA ILE A 65 17.01 -5.58 -1.34
C ILE A 65 17.06 -5.36 -2.84
N ASP A 66 15.90 -5.38 -3.45
CA ASP A 66 15.75 -5.20 -4.88
C ASP A 66 15.14 -3.81 -5.13
N ILE A 67 16.01 -2.83 -5.29
CA ILE A 67 15.57 -1.45 -5.45
C ILE A 67 14.79 -1.29 -6.76
N GLU A 68 15.35 -1.78 -7.85
CA GLU A 68 14.70 -1.65 -9.15
C GLU A 68 13.32 -2.28 -9.20
N GLY A 69 13.23 -3.52 -8.73
CA GLY A 69 11.95 -4.23 -8.71
C GLY A 69 10.94 -3.55 -7.81
N THR A 70 11.38 -3.09 -6.64
CA THR A 70 10.47 -2.43 -5.70
C THR A 70 9.96 -1.11 -6.26
N GLU A 71 10.83 -0.34 -6.94
CA GLU A 71 10.40 0.90 -7.57
C GLU A 71 9.33 0.66 -8.62
N GLN A 72 9.37 -0.47 -9.30
CA GLN A 72 8.33 -0.84 -10.25
C GLN A 72 7.02 -1.25 -9.58
N VAL A 73 7.12 -1.84 -8.39
CA VAL A 73 5.94 -2.28 -7.63
C VAL A 73 5.14 -1.08 -7.10
N ILE A 74 5.83 -0.01 -6.72
CA ILE A 74 5.18 1.15 -6.08
C ILE A 74 4.04 1.73 -6.92
N PRO A 75 4.24 2.09 -8.19
CA PRO A 75 3.14 2.65 -8.97
C PRO A 75 2.01 1.64 -9.25
N ILE A 76 2.35 0.37 -9.38
CA ILE A 76 1.33 -0.66 -9.62
C ILE A 76 0.40 -0.77 -8.41
N VAL A 77 0.98 -0.87 -7.22
CA VAL A 77 0.21 -0.96 -6.00
C VAL A 77 -0.64 0.30 -5.80
N GLY A 78 -0.04 1.47 -6.05
CA GLY A 78 -0.75 2.73 -5.91
C GLY A 78 -1.97 2.82 -6.82
N GLU A 79 -1.79 2.43 -8.07
CA GLU A 79 -2.88 2.45 -9.04
C GLU A 79 -3.96 1.44 -8.71
N GLU A 80 -3.57 0.22 -8.38
CA GLU A 80 -4.54 -0.83 -8.04
C GLU A 80 -5.31 -0.50 -6.77
N CYS A 81 -4.64 0.06 -5.78
CA CYS A 81 -5.32 0.45 -4.55
C CYS A 81 -6.27 1.62 -4.76
N ALA A 82 -5.92 2.55 -5.65
CA ALA A 82 -6.81 3.68 -5.95
C ALA A 82 -8.12 3.19 -6.59
N LYS A 83 -8.04 2.13 -7.38
CA LYS A 83 -9.22 1.57 -8.03
C LYS A 83 -10.09 0.76 -7.08
N GLU A 84 -9.49 0.12 -6.10
CA GLU A 84 -10.22 -0.75 -5.18
C GLU A 84 -9.87 -0.45 -3.73
N PRO A 85 -10.36 0.66 -3.18
CA PRO A 85 -9.96 1.06 -1.82
C PRO A 85 -10.32 0.07 -0.73
N GLN A 86 -11.30 -0.78 -0.96
CA GLN A 86 -11.72 -1.76 0.05
C GLN A 86 -10.94 -3.07 -0.04
N ALA A 87 -10.12 -3.23 -1.05
CA ALA A 87 -9.33 -4.44 -1.21
C ALA A 87 -8.19 -4.48 -0.19
N SER A 88 -7.62 -5.65 0.00
CA SER A 88 -6.48 -5.82 0.90
C SER A 88 -5.21 -5.25 0.26
N PHE A 89 -4.56 -4.35 0.97
CA PHE A 89 -3.27 -3.81 0.54
C PHE A 89 -2.26 -4.94 0.35
N TRP A 90 -2.22 -5.88 1.30
CA TRP A 90 -1.29 -7.01 1.26
C TRP A 90 -1.45 -7.85 0.00
N GLN A 91 -2.70 -8.12 -0.38
CA GLN A 91 -2.96 -8.90 -1.59
C GLN A 91 -2.58 -8.13 -2.85
N LYS A 92 -2.86 -6.83 -2.89
CA LYS A 92 -2.47 -6.01 -4.03
C LYS A 92 -0.95 -5.91 -4.15
N LEU A 93 -0.27 -5.81 -3.03
CA LEU A 93 1.19 -5.79 -3.01
C LEU A 93 1.78 -7.09 -3.56
N LYS A 94 1.28 -8.22 -3.10
CA LYS A 94 1.77 -9.51 -3.57
C LYS A 94 1.50 -9.71 -5.06
N GLY A 95 0.34 -9.27 -5.52
CA GLY A 95 0.01 -9.32 -6.94
C GLY A 95 0.94 -8.46 -7.79
N ALA A 96 1.25 -7.26 -7.30
CA ALA A 96 2.17 -6.36 -8.00
C ALA A 96 3.58 -6.95 -8.06
N MET A 97 4.04 -7.53 -6.96
CA MET A 97 5.36 -8.18 -6.93
C MET A 97 5.43 -9.33 -7.95
N ALA A 98 4.38 -10.13 -8.02
CA ALA A 98 4.32 -11.24 -8.98
C ALA A 98 4.34 -10.74 -10.42
N LYS A 99 3.65 -9.64 -10.69
CA LYS A 99 3.60 -9.04 -12.02
C LYS A 99 4.98 -8.55 -12.45
N VAL A 100 5.68 -7.85 -11.58
CA VAL A 100 7.02 -7.35 -11.87
C VAL A 100 7.98 -8.51 -12.11
N LYS A 101 7.88 -9.56 -11.32
CA LYS A 101 8.73 -10.73 -11.48
C LYS A 101 8.48 -11.41 -12.83
N THR A 102 7.24 -11.52 -13.25
CA THR A 102 6.87 -12.12 -14.53
C THR A 102 7.41 -11.29 -15.69
N GLU A 103 7.28 -9.99 -15.61
CA GLU A 103 7.81 -9.09 -16.65
C GLU A 103 9.33 -9.18 -16.75
N ALA A 104 10.02 -9.27 -15.63
CA ALA A 104 11.47 -9.41 -15.63
C ALA A 104 11.90 -10.72 -16.30
N LYS A 105 11.20 -11.80 -16.04
CA LYS A 105 11.49 -13.08 -16.70
C LYS A 105 11.26 -13.02 -18.19
N SER A 106 10.19 -12.35 -18.59
CA SER A 106 9.86 -12.18 -20.01
C SER A 106 10.95 -11.40 -20.74
N GLU A 107 11.46 -10.36 -20.12
CA GLU A 107 12.55 -9.55 -20.69
C GLU A 107 13.82 -10.37 -20.85
N MET A 108 14.18 -11.14 -19.83
CA MET A 108 15.37 -11.98 -19.90
C MET A 108 15.24 -13.05 -20.99
N HIS A 109 14.06 -13.59 -21.16
CA HIS A 109 13.80 -14.58 -22.20
C HIS A 109 13.99 -13.99 -23.59
N LYS A 110 13.56 -12.75 -23.78
CA LYS A 110 13.74 -12.04 -25.05
C LYS A 110 15.21 -11.80 -25.36
N ILE A 111 15.98 -11.44 -24.34
CA ILE A 111 17.41 -11.21 -24.50
C ILE A 111 18.12 -12.51 -24.90
N GLU A 112 17.79 -13.61 -24.25
CA GLU A 112 18.36 -14.90 -24.57
C GLU A 112 18.09 -15.31 -26.00
N LYS A 113 16.89 -15.06 -26.50
CA LYS A 113 16.52 -15.40 -27.85
C LYS A 113 17.28 -14.61 -28.90
N LYS A 114 17.71 -13.41 -28.56
CA LYS A 114 18.45 -12.56 -29.50
C LYS A 114 19.94 -12.90 -29.56
N MET A 115 20.43 -13.63 -28.60
CA MET A 115 21.80 -14.08 -28.60
C MET A 115 21.95 -15.38 -29.36
#